data_bba92ac66edd0a34054cb5d1a214264d
#
_entry.id   bba92ac66edd0a34054cb5d1a214264d
#
_cell.length_a   1.000
_cell.length_b   1.000
_cell.length_c   1.000
_cell.angle_alpha   90.00
_cell.angle_beta   90.00
_cell.angle_gamma   90.00
#
_symmetry.space_group_name_H-M   'P 1'
#
loop_
_entity.id
_entity.type
_entity.pdbx_description
1 polymer ?
#
loop_
_entity_poly.entity_id
_entity_poly.type
_entity_poly.pdbx_seq_one_letter_code
_entity_poly.pdbx_strand_id
1 'polypeptide(L)'
;MPRNITNEILEGLQEAADYLDGKPTKTRVTTVNVPEHVDVRSVREALALTQAEFAARFALPIDTLRKWERGVREPDAASRAYLTLIQRNPKAVEETLAA
;
A
#
# COMPACT_ATOMS: atom_id res chain seq x y z
N MET A 1 -22.40 17.49 13.31
CA MET A 1 -21.55 18.67 13.18
C MET A 1 -20.81 18.61 11.85
N PRO A 2 -20.89 19.63 11.05
CA PRO A 2 -20.19 19.59 9.80
C PRO A 2 -18.69 19.48 10.01
N ARG A 3 -18.08 18.67 9.20
CA ARG A 3 -16.64 18.46 9.25
C ARG A 3 -15.93 19.69 8.76
N ASN A 4 -14.98 20.19 9.52
CA ASN A 4 -14.16 21.31 9.11
C ASN A 4 -12.80 20.78 8.59
N ILE A 5 -12.65 20.77 7.29
CA ILE A 5 -11.45 20.22 6.63
C ILE A 5 -10.20 20.99 7.07
N THR A 6 -10.30 22.31 7.23
CA THR A 6 -9.17 23.13 7.66
C THR A 6 -8.70 22.73 9.06
N ASN A 7 -9.63 22.50 9.99
CA ASN A 7 -9.29 22.06 11.34
C ASN A 7 -8.69 20.66 11.32
N GLU A 8 -9.19 19.77 10.47
CA GLU A 8 -8.64 18.42 10.33
C GLU A 8 -7.19 18.44 9.83
N ILE A 9 -6.89 19.30 8.87
CA ILE A 9 -5.53 19.47 8.36
C ILE A 9 -4.60 20.01 9.43
N LEU A 10 -5.03 21.04 10.15
CA LEU A 10 -4.23 21.63 11.24
C LEU A 10 -4.00 20.63 12.36
N GLU A 11 -5.01 19.85 12.72
CA GLU A 11 -4.91 18.81 13.73
C GLU A 11 -3.91 17.72 13.31
N GLY A 12 -3.97 17.29 12.05
CA GLY A 12 -3.04 16.33 11.50
C GLY A 12 -1.60 16.82 11.49
N LEU A 13 -1.38 18.09 11.16
CA LEU A 13 -0.06 18.70 11.19
C LEU A 13 0.48 18.78 12.63
N GLN A 14 -0.39 19.12 13.59
CA GLN A 14 0.01 19.20 14.99
C GLN A 14 0.39 17.83 15.52
N GLU A 15 -0.37 16.79 15.19
CA GLU A 15 -0.06 15.42 15.59
C GLU A 15 1.26 14.94 15.00
N ALA A 16 1.54 15.29 13.74
CA ALA A 16 2.80 14.95 13.11
C ALA A 16 3.98 15.65 13.81
N ALA A 17 3.82 16.92 14.17
CA ALA A 17 4.83 17.67 14.91
C ALA A 17 5.06 17.06 16.29
N ASP A 18 3.99 16.71 17.01
CA ASP A 18 4.08 16.08 18.32
C ASP A 18 4.79 14.73 18.25
N TYR A 19 4.52 13.96 17.21
CA TYR A 19 5.20 12.69 16.99
C TYR A 19 6.70 12.87 16.79
N LEU A 20 7.10 13.84 15.98
CA LEU A 20 8.51 14.13 15.74
C LEU A 20 9.22 14.62 17.00
N ASP A 21 8.51 15.32 17.87
CA ASP A 21 9.04 15.80 19.15
C ASP A 21 9.01 14.73 20.26
N GLY A 22 8.50 13.55 19.92
CA GLY A 22 8.38 12.46 20.90
C GLY A 22 7.23 12.62 21.87
N LYS A 23 6.30 13.54 21.61
CA LYS A 23 5.11 13.76 22.45
C LYS A 23 4.03 12.74 22.14
N PRO A 24 3.17 12.39 23.13
CA PRO A 24 1.99 11.59 22.87
C PRO A 24 1.07 12.28 21.86
N THR A 25 0.58 11.55 20.89
CA THR A 25 -0.36 12.07 19.90
C THR A 25 -1.75 11.54 20.14
N LYS A 26 -2.78 12.29 19.71
CA LYS A 26 -4.17 11.83 19.77
C LYS A 26 -4.44 10.73 18.78
N THR A 27 -3.83 10.83 17.60
CA THR A 27 -3.93 9.81 16.57
C THR A 27 -2.89 8.74 16.84
N ARG A 28 -3.33 7.51 16.88
CA ARG A 28 -2.41 6.40 17.03
C ARG A 28 -1.57 6.28 15.76
N VAL A 29 -0.33 6.69 15.82
CA VAL A 29 0.62 6.46 14.74
C VAL A 29 1.19 5.07 14.92
N THR A 30 0.72 4.14 14.11
CA THR A 30 1.24 2.78 14.10
C THR A 30 2.36 2.70 13.09
N THR A 31 3.51 2.23 13.54
CA THR A 31 4.62 1.97 12.62
C THR A 31 4.22 0.87 11.66
N VAL A 32 4.29 1.17 10.37
CA VAL A 32 3.96 0.20 9.33
C VAL A 32 5.21 -0.60 9.02
N ASN A 33 5.11 -1.91 9.12
CA ASN A 33 6.18 -2.80 8.71
C ASN A 33 6.01 -3.14 7.23
N VAL A 34 6.87 -2.56 6.40
CA VAL A 34 6.95 -2.91 4.98
C VAL A 34 8.08 -3.91 4.81
N PRO A 35 7.81 -5.10 4.25
CA PRO A 35 8.88 -6.07 4.01
C PRO A 35 9.98 -5.46 3.13
N GLU A 36 11.23 -5.80 3.41
CA GLU A 36 12.36 -5.36 2.58
C GLU A 36 12.35 -6.02 1.21
N HIS A 37 11.72 -7.16 1.09
CA HIS A 37 11.63 -7.92 -0.14
C HIS A 37 10.26 -8.58 -0.26
N VAL A 38 9.69 -8.54 -1.46
CA VAL A 38 8.41 -9.21 -1.77
C VAL A 38 8.61 -10.05 -3.02
N ASP A 39 8.26 -11.32 -2.95
CA ASP A 39 8.23 -12.20 -4.11
C ASP A 39 6.91 -11.98 -4.87
N VAL A 40 6.97 -11.13 -5.87
CA VAL A 40 5.79 -10.71 -6.64
C VAL A 40 5.13 -11.89 -7.35
N ARG A 41 5.93 -12.80 -7.90
CA ARG A 41 5.39 -14.00 -8.57
C ARG A 41 4.59 -14.86 -7.60
N SER A 42 5.11 -15.08 -6.39
CA SER A 42 4.41 -15.86 -5.37
C SER A 42 3.09 -15.23 -4.98
N VAL A 43 3.04 -13.90 -4.83
CA VAL A 43 1.79 -13.19 -4.55
C VAL A 43 0.76 -13.44 -5.65
N ARG A 44 1.18 -13.32 -6.89
CA ARG A 44 0.30 -13.54 -8.05
C ARG A 44 -0.17 -14.98 -8.15
N GLU A 45 0.75 -15.93 -8.03
CA GLU A 45 0.44 -17.36 -8.15
C GLU A 45 -0.50 -17.84 -7.04
N ALA A 46 -0.37 -17.30 -5.85
CA ALA A 46 -1.28 -17.60 -4.74
C ALA A 46 -2.72 -17.23 -5.05
N LEU A 47 -2.95 -16.27 -5.93
CA LEU A 47 -4.28 -15.86 -6.38
C LEU A 47 -4.70 -16.57 -7.66
N ALA A 48 -3.88 -17.45 -8.21
CA ALA A 48 -4.12 -18.18 -9.46
C ALA A 48 -4.42 -17.25 -10.65
N LEU A 49 -3.72 -16.13 -10.71
CA LEU A 49 -3.89 -15.13 -11.78
C LEU A 49 -2.71 -15.13 -12.73
N THR A 50 -3.00 -14.85 -14.01
CA THR A 50 -1.97 -14.57 -14.99
C THR A 50 -1.40 -13.17 -14.74
N GLN A 51 -0.25 -12.85 -15.35
CA GLN A 51 0.33 -11.51 -15.25
C GLN A 51 -0.66 -10.43 -15.74
N ALA A 52 -1.33 -10.69 -16.86
CA ALA A 52 -2.31 -9.75 -17.41
C ALA A 52 -3.50 -9.55 -16.47
N GLU A 53 -4.02 -10.63 -15.90
CA GLU A 53 -5.14 -10.57 -14.96
C GLU A 53 -4.76 -9.83 -13.68
N PHE A 54 -3.59 -10.12 -13.13
CA PHE A 54 -3.09 -9.47 -11.93
C PHE A 54 -2.90 -7.96 -12.16
N ALA A 55 -2.26 -7.60 -13.26
CA ALA A 55 -2.04 -6.20 -13.62
C ALA A 55 -3.36 -5.44 -13.77
N ALA A 56 -4.34 -6.07 -14.43
CA ALA A 56 -5.64 -5.43 -14.65
C ALA A 56 -6.44 -5.27 -13.34
N ARG A 57 -6.44 -6.29 -12.47
CA ARG A 57 -7.21 -6.24 -11.22
C ARG A 57 -6.66 -5.23 -10.22
N PHE A 58 -5.36 -5.10 -10.16
CA PHE A 58 -4.70 -4.27 -9.15
C PHE A 58 -4.11 -2.98 -9.72
N ALA A 59 -4.49 -2.62 -10.94
CA ALA A 59 -4.09 -1.38 -11.61
C ALA A 59 -2.57 -1.20 -11.64
N LEU A 60 -1.85 -2.26 -11.96
CA LEU A 60 -0.40 -2.23 -12.11
C LEU A 60 -0.03 -2.24 -13.59
N PRO A 61 1.00 -1.48 -13.99
CA PRO A 61 1.52 -1.60 -15.36
C PRO A 61 2.09 -3.01 -15.57
N ILE A 62 1.66 -3.67 -16.64
CA ILE A 62 2.11 -5.05 -16.89
C ILE A 62 3.62 -5.14 -17.12
N ASP A 63 4.21 -4.14 -17.77
CA ASP A 63 5.65 -4.13 -18.01
C ASP A 63 6.42 -4.04 -16.69
N THR A 64 5.93 -3.25 -15.74
CA THR A 64 6.53 -3.15 -14.41
C THR A 64 6.43 -4.49 -13.68
N LEU A 65 5.27 -5.13 -13.72
CA LEU A 65 5.06 -6.44 -13.10
C LEU A 65 6.03 -7.48 -13.68
N ARG A 66 6.18 -7.51 -14.99
CA ARG A 66 7.12 -8.42 -15.66
C ARG A 66 8.57 -8.18 -15.22
N LYS A 67 8.98 -6.92 -15.11
CA LYS A 67 10.33 -6.57 -14.65
C LYS A 67 10.57 -7.01 -13.21
N TRP A 68 9.57 -6.85 -12.35
CA TRP A 68 9.67 -7.33 -10.98
C TRP A 68 9.83 -8.85 -10.92
N GLU A 69 9.03 -9.58 -11.69
CA GLU A 69 9.07 -11.04 -11.66
C GLU A 69 10.36 -11.61 -12.26
N ARG A 70 10.97 -10.89 -13.21
CA ARG A 70 12.25 -11.30 -13.79
C ARG A 70 13.47 -10.85 -12.99
N GLY A 71 13.25 -10.07 -11.93
CA GLY A 71 14.34 -9.55 -11.12
C GLY A 71 15.14 -8.42 -11.77
N VAL A 72 14.63 -7.84 -12.87
CA VAL A 72 15.27 -6.73 -13.56
C VAL A 72 15.12 -5.43 -12.77
N ARG A 73 14.03 -5.31 -12.03
CA ARG A 73 13.73 -4.17 -11.19
C ARG A 73 13.05 -4.65 -9.93
N GLU A 74 13.40 -4.07 -8.81
CA GLU A 74 12.73 -4.37 -7.54
C GLU A 74 11.64 -3.35 -7.24
N PRO A 75 10.52 -3.78 -6.63
CA PRO A 75 9.50 -2.83 -6.18
C PRO A 75 10.05 -1.88 -5.14
N ASP A 76 9.67 -0.61 -5.23
CA ASP A 76 10.00 0.37 -4.20
C ASP A 76 9.17 0.11 -2.93
N ALA A 77 9.41 0.90 -1.87
CA ALA A 77 8.73 0.70 -0.60
C ALA A 77 7.21 0.82 -0.71
N ALA A 78 6.71 1.79 -1.46
CA ALA A 78 5.27 1.96 -1.66
C ALA A 78 4.66 0.79 -2.41
N SER A 79 5.35 0.30 -3.44
CA SER A 79 4.90 -0.87 -4.20
C SER A 79 4.92 -2.13 -3.35
N ARG A 80 5.92 -2.31 -2.51
CA ARG A 80 5.98 -3.45 -1.59
C ARG A 80 4.84 -3.40 -0.57
N ALA A 81 4.51 -2.22 -0.07
CA ALA A 81 3.36 -2.05 0.82
C ALA A 81 2.05 -2.44 0.13
N TYR A 82 1.88 -1.99 -1.10
CA TYR A 82 0.70 -2.34 -1.91
C TYR A 82 0.62 -3.84 -2.19
N LEU A 83 1.72 -4.46 -2.56
CA LEU A 83 1.78 -5.90 -2.80
C LEU A 83 1.48 -6.70 -1.52
N THR A 84 1.91 -6.20 -0.37
CA THR A 84 1.59 -6.81 0.92
C THR A 84 0.10 -6.74 1.23
N LEU A 85 -0.55 -5.61 0.92
CA LEU A 85 -2.01 -5.48 1.03
C LEU A 85 -2.73 -6.50 0.16
N ILE A 86 -2.30 -6.64 -1.09
CA ILE A 86 -2.86 -7.61 -2.04
C ILE A 86 -2.69 -9.03 -1.51
N GLN A 87 -1.52 -9.34 -0.98
CA GLN A 87 -1.24 -10.66 -0.44
C GLN A 87 -2.14 -11.03 0.74
N ARG A 88 -2.35 -10.07 1.64
CA ARG A 88 -3.09 -10.32 2.88
C ARG A 88 -4.60 -10.20 2.72
N ASN A 89 -5.06 -9.29 1.90
CA ASN A 89 -6.49 -9.05 1.72
C ASN A 89 -6.81 -8.61 0.29
N PRO A 90 -6.64 -9.50 -0.68
CA PRO A 90 -6.86 -9.17 -2.08
C PRO A 90 -8.28 -8.72 -2.37
N LYS A 91 -9.25 -9.32 -1.70
CA LYS A 91 -10.66 -8.99 -1.91
C LYS A 91 -10.99 -7.55 -1.55
N ALA A 92 -10.45 -7.06 -0.42
CA ALA A 92 -10.67 -5.69 0.01
C ALA A 92 -10.06 -4.70 -0.97
N VAL A 93 -8.89 -5.00 -1.52
CA VAL A 93 -8.23 -4.16 -2.53
C VAL A 93 -9.07 -4.11 -3.80
N GLU A 94 -9.53 -5.26 -4.30
CA GLU A 94 -10.38 -5.34 -5.49
C GLU A 94 -11.67 -4.55 -5.31
N GLU A 95 -12.35 -4.72 -4.18
CA GLU A 95 -13.59 -4.03 -3.88
C GLU A 95 -13.39 -2.52 -3.81
N THR A 96 -12.31 -2.07 -3.19
CA THR A 96 -11.99 -0.65 -3.07
C THR A 96 -11.73 -0.02 -4.44
N LEU A 97 -10.97 -0.70 -5.30
CA LEU A 97 -10.65 -0.21 -6.64
C LEU A 97 -11.85 -0.26 -7.60
N ALA A 98 -12.77 -1.18 -7.37
CA ALA A 98 -13.97 -1.32 -8.20
C ALA A 98 -15.09 -0.33 -7.81
N ALA A 99 -14.99 0.30 -6.67
CA ALA A 99 -16.03 1.19 -6.14
C ALA A 99 -16.16 2.49 -6.93
#